data_cd0808b980286463183dc7ab625ff9f0
#
_entry.id   cd0808b980286463183dc7ab625ff9f0
#
_cell.length_a   1.000
_cell.length_b   1.000
_cell.length_c   1.000
_cell.angle_alpha   90.00
_cell.angle_beta   90.00
_cell.angle_gamma   90.00
#
_symmetry.space_group_name_H-M   'P 1'
#
loop_
_entity.id
_entity.type
_entity.pdbx_description
1 polymer ?
#
loop_
_entity_poly.entity_id
_entity_poly.type
_entity_poly.pdbx_seq_one_letter_code
_entity_poly.pdbx_strand_id
1 'polypeptide(L)'
;MIRLNCGLIAETEGNRKKAIALATELVELSLHDAGCIEYDLLGSLTNSDRLMIYETWKDEASLKTHMASSHFQRLVPEIEKVATLTLEQFNF
;
A
#
# COMPACT_ATOMS: atom_id res chain seq x y z
N MET A 1 12.95 -11.86 5.75
CA MET A 1 12.18 -10.63 5.52
C MET A 1 11.10 -10.87 4.48
N ILE A 2 10.09 -10.02 4.47
CA ILE A 2 8.97 -10.12 3.52
C ILE A 2 8.87 -8.81 2.76
N ARG A 3 8.82 -8.90 1.42
CA ARG A 3 8.53 -7.77 0.54
C ARG A 3 7.15 -7.95 -0.08
N LEU A 4 6.32 -6.92 -0.01
CA LEU A 4 5.06 -6.86 -0.74
C LEU A 4 5.13 -5.75 -1.78
N ASN A 5 4.69 -6.05 -2.99
CA ASN A 5 4.46 -5.05 -4.03
C ASN A 5 2.96 -5.03 -4.32
N CYS A 6 2.30 -3.95 -3.94
CA CYS A 6 0.87 -3.78 -4.17
C CYS A 6 0.66 -2.79 -5.31
N GLY A 7 0.32 -3.29 -6.48
CA GLY A 7 -0.03 -2.46 -7.62
C GLY A 7 -1.43 -1.89 -7.45
N LEU A 8 -1.59 -0.61 -7.79
CA LEU A 8 -2.86 0.09 -7.77
C LEU A 8 -3.11 0.66 -9.15
N ILE A 9 -4.25 0.32 -9.77
CA ILE A 9 -4.64 0.90 -11.04
C ILE A 9 -5.88 1.73 -10.81
N ALA A 10 -5.77 3.05 -11.02
CA ALA A 10 -6.86 4.01 -10.88
C ALA A 10 -7.03 4.74 -12.21
N GLU A 11 -8.10 4.42 -12.93
CA GLU A 11 -8.24 4.80 -14.35
C GLU A 11 -8.76 6.20 -14.59
N THR A 12 -9.34 6.87 -13.60
CA THR A 12 -9.82 8.23 -13.73
C THR A 12 -9.00 9.18 -12.88
N GLU A 13 -8.92 10.45 -13.28
CA GLU A 13 -8.21 11.46 -12.51
C GLU A 13 -8.77 11.61 -11.10
N GLY A 14 -10.08 11.58 -10.95
CA GLY A 14 -10.74 11.66 -9.64
C GLY A 14 -10.38 10.49 -8.74
N ASN A 15 -10.41 9.27 -9.28
CA ASN A 15 -10.03 8.08 -8.54
C ASN A 15 -8.53 8.07 -8.21
N ARG A 16 -7.68 8.54 -9.14
CA ARG A 16 -6.24 8.67 -8.88
C ARG A 16 -5.96 9.58 -7.70
N LYS A 17 -6.57 10.75 -7.67
CA LYS A 17 -6.39 11.71 -6.57
C LYS A 17 -6.81 11.09 -5.23
N LYS A 18 -7.94 10.39 -5.20
CA LYS A 18 -8.41 9.71 -3.99
C LYS A 18 -7.47 8.58 -3.57
N ALA A 19 -7.03 7.76 -4.52
CA ALA A 19 -6.11 6.67 -4.23
C ALA A 19 -4.78 7.19 -3.67
N ILE A 20 -4.24 8.26 -4.26
CA ILE A 20 -3.00 8.88 -3.77
C ILE A 20 -3.17 9.40 -2.35
N ALA A 21 -4.27 10.10 -2.06
CA ALA A 21 -4.51 10.65 -0.72
C ALA A 21 -4.65 9.53 0.33
N LEU A 22 -5.44 8.50 0.02
CA LEU A 22 -5.66 7.37 0.94
C LEU A 22 -4.37 6.56 1.14
N ALA A 23 -3.66 6.27 0.06
CA ALA A 23 -2.41 5.50 0.14
C ALA A 23 -1.31 6.29 0.85
N THR A 24 -1.25 7.61 0.67
CA THR A 24 -0.29 8.46 1.38
C THR A 24 -0.53 8.41 2.89
N GLU A 25 -1.77 8.48 3.32
CA GLU A 25 -2.11 8.33 4.74
C GLU A 25 -1.71 6.94 5.26
N LEU A 26 -1.98 5.89 4.48
CA LEU A 26 -1.60 4.53 4.85
C LEU A 26 -0.09 4.40 5.01
N VAL A 27 0.69 4.99 4.10
CA VAL A 27 2.16 5.01 4.18
C VAL A 27 2.62 5.68 5.48
N GLU A 28 2.11 6.88 5.76
CA GLU A 28 2.52 7.66 6.93
C GLU A 28 2.26 6.92 8.23
N LEU A 29 1.10 6.28 8.35
CA LEU A 29 0.74 5.52 9.55
C LEU A 29 1.51 4.20 9.64
N SER A 30 1.69 3.52 8.52
CA SER A 30 2.34 2.19 8.49
C SER A 30 3.83 2.27 8.81
N LEU A 31 4.49 3.38 8.52
CA LEU A 31 5.91 3.58 8.86
C LEU A 31 6.16 3.48 10.36
N HIS A 32 5.16 3.69 11.20
CA HIS A 32 5.26 3.57 12.65
C HIS A 32 4.92 2.16 13.16
N ASP A 33 4.50 1.25 12.29
CA ASP A 33 4.18 -0.13 12.71
C ASP A 33 5.44 -0.90 13.07
N ALA A 34 5.37 -1.69 14.14
CA ALA A 34 6.50 -2.51 14.57
C ALA A 34 6.92 -3.49 13.46
N GLY A 35 8.22 -3.54 13.19
CA GLY A 35 8.78 -4.43 12.16
C GLY A 35 8.65 -3.90 10.73
N CYS A 36 8.11 -2.69 10.53
CA CYS A 36 8.11 -2.05 9.22
C CYS A 36 9.51 -1.55 8.89
N ILE A 37 10.10 -2.08 7.83
CA ILE A 37 11.44 -1.69 7.37
C ILE A 37 11.32 -0.61 6.31
N GLU A 38 10.42 -0.81 5.33
CA GLU A 38 10.12 0.14 4.26
C GLU A 38 8.62 0.16 4.00
N TYR A 39 8.11 1.31 3.64
CA TYR A 39 6.72 1.47 3.20
C TYR A 39 6.64 2.75 2.38
N ASP A 40 6.32 2.67 1.09
CA ASP A 40 6.31 3.84 0.23
C ASP A 40 5.27 3.71 -0.88
N LEU A 41 4.82 4.86 -1.37
CA LEU A 41 3.92 4.96 -2.52
C LEU A 41 4.70 5.51 -3.70
N LEU A 42 4.68 4.77 -4.81
CA LEU A 42 5.35 5.12 -6.05
C LEU A 42 4.33 5.35 -7.16
N GLY A 43 4.66 6.20 -8.09
CA GLY A 43 3.87 6.42 -9.30
C GLY A 43 4.67 6.10 -10.54
N SER A 44 4.02 5.54 -11.56
CA SER A 44 4.65 5.29 -12.85
C SER A 44 4.88 6.61 -13.58
N LEU A 45 6.06 6.79 -14.14
CA LEU A 45 6.40 7.95 -14.96
C LEU A 45 5.89 7.83 -16.40
N THR A 46 5.45 6.63 -16.80
CA THR A 46 5.01 6.37 -18.18
C THR A 46 3.52 6.08 -18.27
N ASN A 47 2.85 5.82 -17.13
CA ASN A 47 1.41 5.57 -17.10
C ASN A 47 0.84 6.08 -15.77
N SER A 48 0.18 7.24 -15.82
CA SER A 48 -0.35 7.91 -14.63
C SER A 48 -1.43 7.11 -13.89
N ASP A 49 -2.05 6.12 -14.52
CA ASP A 49 -3.05 5.26 -13.87
C ASP A 49 -2.40 4.26 -12.91
N ARG A 50 -1.09 4.07 -13.00
CA ARG A 50 -0.38 3.04 -12.23
C ARG A 50 0.36 3.63 -11.06
N LEU A 51 0.00 3.12 -9.89
CA LEU A 51 0.67 3.41 -8.62
C LEU A 51 1.15 2.08 -8.03
N MET A 52 2.07 2.15 -7.08
CA MET A 52 2.49 0.96 -6.35
C MET A 52 2.82 1.34 -4.91
N ILE A 53 2.27 0.59 -3.96
CA ILE A 53 2.78 0.57 -2.59
C ILE A 53 3.77 -0.57 -2.53
N TYR A 54 5.03 -0.27 -2.16
CA TYR A 54 5.98 -1.32 -1.84
C TYR A 54 6.32 -1.27 -0.36
N GLU A 55 6.46 -2.44 0.24
CA GLU A 55 6.67 -2.54 1.67
C GLU A 55 7.57 -3.71 2.01
N THR A 56 8.43 -3.52 3.01
CA THR A 56 9.31 -4.56 3.53
C THR A 56 9.06 -4.70 5.03
N TRP A 57 8.84 -5.94 5.45
CA TRP A 57 8.56 -6.28 6.84
C TRP A 57 9.65 -7.19 7.37
N LYS A 58 10.00 -7.00 8.64
CA LYS A 58 11.01 -7.81 9.33
C LYS A 58 10.64 -9.29 9.30
N ASP A 59 9.39 -9.62 9.56
CA ASP A 59 8.88 -10.98 9.65
C ASP A 59 7.38 -11.04 9.40
N GLU A 60 6.84 -12.26 9.33
CA GLU A 60 5.43 -12.47 9.07
C GLU A 60 4.54 -11.98 10.22
N ALA A 61 4.99 -12.08 11.46
CA ALA A 61 4.24 -11.62 12.63
C ALA A 61 4.00 -10.10 12.54
N SER A 62 5.02 -9.34 12.15
CA SER A 62 4.91 -7.89 11.95
C SER A 62 3.91 -7.55 10.85
N LEU A 63 3.95 -8.27 9.74
CA LEU A 63 3.00 -8.08 8.63
C LEU A 63 1.57 -8.38 9.09
N LYS A 64 1.35 -9.45 9.83
CA LYS A 64 0.02 -9.80 10.35
C LYS A 64 -0.52 -8.72 11.29
N THR A 65 0.32 -8.19 12.16
CA THR A 65 -0.07 -7.11 13.06
C THR A 65 -0.45 -5.86 12.28
N HIS A 66 0.31 -5.51 11.22
CA HIS A 66 -0.01 -4.42 10.32
C HIS A 66 -1.37 -4.61 9.67
N MET A 67 -1.65 -5.79 9.12
CA MET A 67 -2.93 -6.06 8.46
C MET A 67 -4.12 -6.02 9.44
N ALA A 68 -3.88 -6.24 10.72
CA ALA A 68 -4.91 -6.14 11.77
C ALA A 68 -5.03 -4.73 12.35
N SER A 69 -4.19 -3.79 11.94
CA SER A 69 -4.19 -2.42 12.46
C SER A 69 -5.45 -1.65 12.06
N SER A 70 -5.80 -0.64 12.85
CA SER A 70 -6.96 0.21 12.55
C SER A 70 -6.79 0.98 11.25
N HIS A 71 -5.58 1.46 10.94
CA HIS A 71 -5.33 2.19 9.70
C HIS A 71 -5.44 1.28 8.48
N PHE A 72 -4.93 0.05 8.53
CA PHE A 72 -5.10 -0.90 7.43
C PHE A 72 -6.58 -1.22 7.20
N GLN A 73 -7.30 -1.55 8.26
CA GLN A 73 -8.71 -1.93 8.19
C GLN A 73 -9.61 -0.78 7.70
N ARG A 74 -9.22 0.45 7.97
CA ARG A 74 -9.96 1.64 7.55
C ARG A 74 -9.64 2.06 6.13
N LEU A 75 -8.36 2.07 5.76
CA LEU A 75 -7.90 2.68 4.50
C LEU A 75 -7.92 1.72 3.32
N VAL A 76 -7.56 0.46 3.51
CA VAL A 76 -7.48 -0.48 2.37
C VAL A 76 -8.84 -0.69 1.69
N PRO A 77 -9.95 -0.90 2.40
CA PRO A 77 -11.26 -0.98 1.74
C PRO A 77 -11.63 0.27 0.95
N GLU A 78 -11.24 1.45 1.43
CA GLU A 78 -11.51 2.70 0.72
C GLU A 78 -10.66 2.81 -0.56
N ILE A 79 -9.42 2.37 -0.52
CA ILE A 79 -8.56 2.32 -1.71
C ILE A 79 -9.16 1.36 -2.74
N GLU A 80 -9.67 0.21 -2.31
CA GLU A 80 -10.28 -0.78 -3.19
C GLU A 80 -11.52 -0.26 -3.94
N LYS A 81 -12.18 0.77 -3.41
CA LYS A 81 -13.31 1.41 -4.08
C LYS A 81 -12.90 2.27 -5.28
N VAL A 82 -11.67 2.74 -5.32
CA VAL A 82 -11.18 3.70 -6.33
C VAL A 82 -10.04 3.15 -7.18
N ALA A 83 -9.49 1.99 -6.83
CA ALA A 83 -8.38 1.37 -7.56
C ALA A 83 -8.51 -0.15 -7.57
N THR A 84 -7.97 -0.77 -8.62
CA THR A 84 -7.83 -2.22 -8.67
C THR A 84 -6.47 -2.58 -8.09
N LEU A 85 -6.46 -3.47 -7.09
CA LEU A 85 -5.26 -3.88 -6.39
C LEU A 85 -4.76 -5.22 -6.91
N THR A 86 -3.43 -5.32 -7.09
CA THR A 86 -2.73 -6.58 -7.35
C THR A 86 -1.61 -6.71 -6.32
N LEU A 87 -1.35 -7.93 -5.86
CA LEU A 87 -0.40 -8.16 -4.79
C LEU A 87 0.62 -9.22 -5.19
N GLU A 88 1.90 -8.90 -4.99
CA GLU A 88 3.00 -9.84 -5.08
C GLU A 88 3.70 -9.90 -3.73
N GLN A 89 4.08 -11.10 -3.31
CA GLN A 89 4.79 -11.28 -2.04
C GLN A 89 6.06 -12.10 -2.27
N PHE A 90 7.16 -11.63 -1.70
CA PHE A 90 8.46 -12.28 -1.78
C PHE A 90 9.02 -12.45 -0.37
N ASN A 91 9.53 -13.65 -0.07
CA ASN A 91 10.22 -13.95 1.18
C ASN A 91 11.72 -14.06 0.90
N PHE A 92 12.53 -13.43 1.75
CA PHE A 92 13.99 -13.46 1.57
C PHE A 92 14.77 -13.28 2.88
#